data_5397381d53b635f20d19f33b16bb7787
#
_entry.id   5397381d53b635f20d19f33b16bb7787
#
_cell.length_a   1.000
_cell.length_b   1.000
_cell.length_c   1.000
_cell.angle_alpha   90.00
_cell.angle_beta   90.00
_cell.angle_gamma   90.00
#
_symmetry.space_group_name_H-M   'P 1'
#
loop_
_entity.id
_entity.type
_entity.pdbx_description
1 polymer ?
#
loop_
_entity_poly.entity_id
_entity_poly.type
_entity_poly.pdbx_seq_one_letter_code
_entity_poly.pdbx_strand_id
1 'polypeptide(L)'
;MELTAAREAVATHPGPVEVVSDSKYVVSAFNEGWIEGWLRRGWKNSKKEPVANKDLWQPFVEEVAEHGAVRFAWVKGHAGDPMNEEADRLATEAAATVGANASTAAATAPATAASTPARRDDPRAPAGFRYAVTGTRHLDARALGAARAQLAKILPAQQEFHPDLVVLLGLRPGPEAMAAEVALEAGLTVVAVLPWPDPQTTLRSADREAFGRLLARVDETIVLERSQPTDADGRAQALARRDSWLAGVADGALLVRQGDSSESRALLRRFAGLGAEVWDLDLAAEQ
;
A
#
# COMPACT_ATOMS: atom_id res chain seq x y z
N MET A 1 -16.89 13.52 15.51
CA MET A 1 -15.55 14.16 15.48
C MET A 1 -14.61 13.39 14.55
N GLU A 2 -14.45 12.09 14.66
CA GLU A 2 -13.54 11.26 13.84
C GLU A 2 -13.79 11.37 12.32
N LEU A 3 -15.07 11.36 11.90
CA LEU A 3 -15.43 11.51 10.48
C LEU A 3 -15.04 12.89 9.93
N THR A 4 -15.17 13.94 10.73
CA THR A 4 -14.77 15.30 10.36
C THR A 4 -13.24 15.42 10.28
N ALA A 5 -12.52 14.84 11.24
CA ALA A 5 -11.06 14.86 11.25
C ALA A 5 -10.47 14.10 10.05
N ALA A 6 -11.02 12.92 9.73
CA ALA A 6 -10.61 12.14 8.57
C ALA A 6 -10.85 12.89 7.24
N ARG A 7 -11.98 13.57 7.13
CA ARG A 7 -12.31 14.40 5.97
C ARG A 7 -11.36 15.58 5.82
N GLU A 8 -11.10 16.31 6.90
CA GLU A 8 -10.15 17.44 6.93
C GLU A 8 -8.73 17.00 6.53
N ALA A 9 -8.29 15.84 6.99
CA ALA A 9 -7.00 15.28 6.60
C ALA A 9 -6.91 15.04 5.09
N VAL A 10 -7.96 14.49 4.48
CA VAL A 10 -8.02 14.26 3.03
C VAL A 10 -8.07 15.60 2.27
N ALA A 11 -8.88 16.55 2.72
CA ALA A 11 -9.05 17.84 2.04
C ALA A 11 -7.79 18.72 2.06
N THR A 12 -6.94 18.58 3.09
CA THR A 12 -5.77 19.46 3.26
C THR A 12 -4.48 18.91 2.64
N HIS A 13 -4.41 17.64 2.27
CA HIS A 13 -3.21 17.00 1.74
C HIS A 13 -3.37 16.66 0.26
N PRO A 14 -2.67 17.32 -0.67
CA PRO A 14 -2.83 17.12 -2.11
C PRO A 14 -2.13 15.85 -2.65
N GLY A 15 -1.38 15.13 -1.82
CA GLY A 15 -0.67 13.88 -2.16
C GLY A 15 -1.39 12.64 -1.64
N PRO A 16 -0.85 11.43 -1.82
CA PRO A 16 -1.42 10.23 -1.25
C PRO A 16 -1.62 10.36 0.26
N VAL A 17 -2.82 10.04 0.75
CA VAL A 17 -3.19 10.16 2.16
C VAL A 17 -3.52 8.79 2.73
N GLU A 18 -2.91 8.43 3.84
CA GLU A 18 -3.37 7.33 4.68
C GLU A 18 -4.08 7.90 5.91
N VAL A 19 -5.38 7.61 6.01
CA VAL A 19 -6.19 7.95 7.17
C VAL A 19 -6.11 6.80 8.16
N VAL A 20 -5.33 6.99 9.23
CA VAL A 20 -5.22 6.02 10.32
C VAL A 20 -6.21 6.39 11.41
N SER A 21 -7.14 5.49 11.75
CA SER A 21 -8.18 5.76 12.75
C SER A 21 -8.51 4.49 13.56
N ASP A 22 -8.80 4.69 14.82
CA ASP A 22 -9.35 3.65 15.72
C ASP A 22 -10.86 3.45 15.54
N SER A 23 -11.50 4.32 14.75
CA SER A 23 -12.90 4.18 14.38
C SER A 23 -13.11 3.11 13.33
N LYS A 24 -13.46 1.90 13.77
CA LYS A 24 -13.87 0.82 12.85
C LYS A 24 -15.00 1.24 11.91
N TYR A 25 -15.89 2.13 12.35
CA TYR A 25 -17.01 2.60 11.54
C TYR A 25 -16.50 3.38 10.31
N VAL A 26 -15.52 4.26 10.48
CA VAL A 26 -14.93 5.02 9.38
C VAL A 26 -14.14 4.10 8.45
N VAL A 27 -13.23 3.33 9.01
CA VAL A 27 -12.32 2.48 8.23
C VAL A 27 -13.08 1.37 7.48
N SER A 28 -14.00 0.66 8.14
CA SER A 28 -14.79 -0.39 7.49
C SER A 28 -15.73 0.14 6.41
N ALA A 29 -16.22 1.37 6.53
CA ALA A 29 -17.08 1.96 5.51
C ALA A 29 -16.38 2.04 4.15
N PHE A 30 -15.08 2.38 4.14
CA PHE A 30 -14.27 2.42 2.91
C PHE A 30 -13.70 1.04 2.53
N ASN A 31 -13.21 0.26 3.49
CA ASN A 31 -12.50 -0.98 3.19
C ASN A 31 -13.41 -2.20 2.95
N GLU A 32 -14.64 -2.20 3.50
CA GLU A 32 -15.57 -3.34 3.42
C GLU A 32 -16.73 -3.12 2.45
N GLY A 33 -16.67 -2.08 1.60
CA GLY A 33 -17.68 -1.84 0.58
C GLY A 33 -19.04 -1.37 1.11
N TRP A 34 -19.08 -0.77 2.32
CA TRP A 34 -20.33 -0.25 2.86
C TRP A 34 -20.83 0.95 2.09
N ILE A 35 -19.90 1.79 1.61
CA ILE A 35 -20.22 3.00 0.83
C ILE A 35 -20.92 2.64 -0.47
N GLU A 36 -20.42 1.67 -1.25
CA GLU A 36 -21.09 1.19 -2.46
C GLU A 36 -22.48 0.64 -2.15
N GLY A 37 -22.59 -0.05 -1.03
CA GLY A 37 -23.87 -0.53 -0.53
C GLY A 37 -24.84 0.61 -0.21
N TRP A 38 -24.39 1.68 0.43
CA TRP A 38 -25.19 2.86 0.74
C TRP A 38 -25.60 3.62 -0.51
N LEU A 39 -24.68 3.84 -1.44
CA LEU A 39 -24.94 4.51 -2.73
C LEU A 39 -26.02 3.76 -3.51
N ARG A 40 -25.90 2.43 -3.67
CA ARG A 40 -26.92 1.61 -4.36
C ARG A 40 -28.30 1.65 -3.69
N ARG A 41 -28.35 1.84 -2.38
CA ARG A 41 -29.60 1.89 -1.60
C ARG A 41 -30.11 3.30 -1.31
N GLY A 42 -29.52 4.34 -1.94
CA GLY A 42 -29.92 5.73 -1.73
C GLY A 42 -29.62 6.21 -0.30
N TRP A 43 -28.42 5.91 0.18
CA TRP A 43 -27.92 6.25 1.52
C TRP A 43 -28.72 5.61 2.65
N LYS A 44 -29.04 4.32 2.48
CA LYS A 44 -29.67 3.49 3.50
C LYS A 44 -28.76 2.34 3.92
N ASN A 45 -28.76 2.03 5.21
CA ASN A 45 -28.03 0.91 5.78
C ASN A 45 -28.70 -0.45 5.42
N SER A 46 -28.17 -1.56 5.88
CA SER A 46 -28.72 -2.91 5.64
C SER A 46 -30.13 -3.11 6.22
N LYS A 47 -30.50 -2.32 7.21
CA LYS A 47 -31.84 -2.32 7.84
C LYS A 47 -32.83 -1.37 7.15
N LYS A 48 -32.45 -0.77 6.01
CA LYS A 48 -33.22 0.22 5.24
C LYS A 48 -33.44 1.57 5.97
N GLU A 49 -32.70 1.82 7.04
CA GLU A 49 -32.70 3.09 7.76
C GLU A 49 -31.71 4.07 7.11
N PRO A 50 -31.90 5.38 7.23
CA PRO A 50 -30.92 6.36 6.77
C PRO A 50 -29.55 6.12 7.42
N VAL A 51 -28.47 6.26 6.66
CA VAL A 51 -27.11 6.20 7.20
C VAL A 51 -26.93 7.35 8.19
N ALA A 52 -26.44 7.06 9.38
CA ALA A 52 -26.14 8.07 10.39
C ALA A 52 -25.05 9.04 9.88
N ASN A 53 -25.22 10.33 10.15
CA ASN A 53 -24.30 11.40 9.69
C ASN A 53 -24.11 11.41 8.16
N LYS A 54 -25.19 11.12 7.41
CA LYS A 54 -25.17 11.15 5.95
C LYS A 54 -24.64 12.47 5.39
N ASP A 55 -24.95 13.56 6.02
CA ASP A 55 -24.52 14.93 5.71
C ASP A 55 -22.99 15.11 5.78
N LEU A 56 -22.32 14.33 6.62
CA LEU A 56 -20.85 14.30 6.69
C LEU A 56 -20.26 13.26 5.72
N TRP A 57 -20.94 12.13 5.56
CA TRP A 57 -20.49 11.06 4.69
C TRP A 57 -20.50 11.41 3.22
N GLN A 58 -21.55 12.08 2.74
CA GLN A 58 -21.67 12.39 1.31
C GLN A 58 -20.48 13.22 0.79
N PRO A 59 -20.18 14.39 1.37
CA PRO A 59 -19.05 15.19 0.89
C PRO A 59 -17.71 14.47 1.12
N PHE A 60 -17.57 13.68 2.18
CA PHE A 60 -16.32 12.94 2.42
C PHE A 60 -16.06 11.86 1.37
N VAL A 61 -17.08 11.11 0.96
CA VAL A 61 -16.98 10.11 -0.11
C VAL A 61 -16.65 10.76 -1.46
N GLU A 62 -17.25 11.91 -1.74
CA GLU A 62 -16.95 12.69 -2.95
C GLU A 62 -15.49 13.20 -2.95
N GLU A 63 -15.02 13.74 -1.84
CA GLU A 63 -13.64 14.21 -1.68
C GLU A 63 -12.62 13.07 -1.81
N VAL A 64 -12.89 11.92 -1.20
CA VAL A 64 -12.04 10.73 -1.34
C VAL A 64 -11.98 10.24 -2.79
N ALA A 65 -13.11 10.25 -3.49
CA ALA A 65 -13.18 9.88 -4.90
C ALA A 65 -12.43 10.86 -5.81
N GLU A 66 -12.56 12.18 -5.54
CA GLU A 66 -11.83 13.22 -6.28
C GLU A 66 -10.33 13.19 -6.00
N HIS A 67 -9.95 12.90 -4.77
CA HIS A 67 -8.55 12.81 -4.35
C HIS A 67 -7.84 11.62 -5.00
N GLY A 68 -8.51 10.49 -5.18
CA GLY A 68 -8.07 9.31 -5.93
C GLY A 68 -6.91 8.51 -5.30
N ALA A 69 -6.31 8.98 -4.21
CA ALA A 69 -5.17 8.34 -3.55
C ALA A 69 -5.31 8.39 -2.02
N VAL A 70 -6.46 7.92 -1.52
CA VAL A 70 -6.74 7.87 -0.07
C VAL A 70 -6.85 6.41 0.37
N ARG A 71 -6.26 6.12 1.51
CA ARG A 71 -6.29 4.81 2.14
C ARG A 71 -6.76 4.93 3.58
N PHE A 72 -7.40 3.88 4.08
CA PHE A 72 -7.90 3.84 5.44
C PHE A 72 -7.29 2.64 6.18
N ALA A 73 -6.55 2.91 7.25
CA ALA A 73 -5.98 1.90 8.14
C ALA A 73 -6.65 1.98 9.51
N TRP A 74 -7.02 0.83 10.05
CA TRP A 74 -7.55 0.76 11.40
C TRP A 74 -6.44 0.49 12.40
N VAL A 75 -6.40 1.28 13.47
CA VAL A 75 -5.53 1.04 14.63
C VAL A 75 -6.39 0.82 15.86
N LYS A 76 -5.86 0.08 16.82
CA LYS A 76 -6.54 -0.10 18.09
C LYS A 76 -6.31 1.14 18.93
N GLY A 77 -7.38 1.84 19.33
CA GLY A 77 -7.30 2.97 20.25
C GLY A 77 -6.58 2.60 21.54
N HIS A 78 -5.74 3.50 22.05
CA HIS A 78 -4.94 3.35 23.28
C HIS A 78 -3.94 2.17 23.29
N ALA A 79 -3.44 1.73 22.15
CA ALA A 79 -2.55 0.57 22.06
C ALA A 79 -1.05 0.92 21.95
N GLY A 80 -0.64 2.14 22.36
CA GLY A 80 0.77 2.55 22.31
C GLY A 80 1.27 2.93 20.92
N ASP A 81 0.37 3.25 20.00
CA ASP A 81 0.72 3.87 18.72
C ASP A 81 1.00 5.36 18.96
N PRO A 82 2.24 5.84 18.77
CA PRO A 82 2.63 7.22 19.09
C PRO A 82 1.82 8.26 18.29
N MET A 83 1.40 7.94 17.06
CA MET A 83 0.62 8.85 16.21
C MET A 83 -0.83 8.93 16.67
N ASN A 84 -1.41 7.81 17.12
CA ASN A 84 -2.75 7.80 17.69
C ASN A 84 -2.80 8.51 19.04
N GLU A 85 -1.75 8.33 19.86
CA GLU A 85 -1.62 9.07 21.15
C GLU A 85 -1.46 10.58 20.92
N GLU A 86 -0.72 10.99 19.87
CA GLU A 86 -0.57 12.40 19.50
C GLU A 86 -1.88 12.97 18.95
N ALA A 87 -2.62 12.21 18.14
CA ALA A 87 -3.95 12.60 17.67
C ALA A 87 -4.95 12.78 18.83
N ASP A 88 -4.94 11.87 19.80
CA ASP A 88 -5.76 11.96 21.02
C ASP A 88 -5.35 13.18 21.87
N ARG A 89 -4.05 13.46 22.00
CA ARG A 89 -3.53 14.64 22.70
C ARG A 89 -4.03 15.93 22.04
N LEU A 90 -3.87 16.04 20.73
CA LEU A 90 -4.32 17.21 19.95
C LEU A 90 -5.84 17.39 20.00
N ALA A 91 -6.61 16.30 19.93
CA ALA A 91 -8.06 16.33 20.07
C ALA A 91 -8.48 16.81 21.47
N THR A 92 -7.76 16.37 22.52
CA THR A 92 -8.02 16.78 23.92
C THR A 92 -7.68 18.26 24.12
N GLU A 93 -6.57 18.76 23.58
CA GLU A 93 -6.18 20.16 23.64
C GLU A 93 -7.18 21.06 22.88
N ALA A 94 -7.63 20.62 21.71
CA ALA A 94 -8.66 21.34 20.93
C ALA A 94 -10.00 21.39 21.72
N ALA A 95 -10.39 20.30 22.37
CA ALA A 95 -11.59 20.25 23.19
C ALA A 95 -11.49 21.15 24.43
N ALA A 96 -10.31 21.27 25.03
CA ALA A 96 -10.07 22.15 26.17
C ALA A 96 -10.15 23.64 25.79
N THR A 97 -9.80 23.99 24.54
CA THR A 97 -9.88 25.37 24.03
C THR A 97 -11.30 25.77 23.61
N VAL A 98 -12.20 24.81 23.35
CA VAL A 98 -13.59 25.09 22.93
C VAL A 98 -14.58 25.15 24.11
N GLY A 99 -14.13 24.98 25.35
CA GLY A 99 -14.91 25.26 26.59
C GLY A 99 -15.89 24.15 26.96
N ALA A 100 -15.63 23.62 28.10
CA ALA A 100 -16.49 22.90 29.04
C ALA A 100 -17.95 22.61 28.61
N ASN A 101 -18.22 21.37 28.26
CA ASN A 101 -19.34 20.61 28.85
C ASN A 101 -19.44 19.18 28.33
N ALA A 102 -19.54 18.30 29.31
CA ALA A 102 -20.11 16.98 29.40
C ALA A 102 -19.16 15.77 29.35
N SER A 103 -18.74 15.42 30.50
CA SER A 103 -18.80 14.21 31.32
C SER A 103 -18.90 12.83 30.65
N THR A 104 -17.84 12.08 30.95
CA THR A 104 -17.73 10.67 31.43
C THR A 104 -18.56 9.55 30.83
N ALA A 105 -17.87 8.53 30.36
CA ALA A 105 -17.97 7.19 30.95
C ALA A 105 -16.81 6.29 30.47
N ALA A 106 -16.04 5.83 31.45
CA ALA A 106 -15.01 4.80 31.31
C ALA A 106 -15.65 3.40 31.41
N ALA A 107 -15.05 2.40 30.76
CA ALA A 107 -14.86 1.04 31.29
C ALA A 107 -14.10 0.15 30.31
N THR A 108 -12.88 -0.12 30.64
CA THR A 108 -12.26 -1.40 31.08
C THR A 108 -12.24 -2.57 30.09
N ALA A 109 -11.00 -2.95 29.81
CA ALA A 109 -10.38 -3.97 28.98
C ALA A 109 -10.89 -5.43 29.20
N PRO A 110 -10.39 -6.48 28.50
CA PRO A 110 -8.98 -6.69 28.18
C PRO A 110 -8.62 -7.13 26.74
N ALA A 111 -7.36 -7.02 26.49
CA ALA A 111 -6.66 -7.30 25.25
C ALA A 111 -6.65 -8.78 24.84
N THR A 112 -6.76 -9.01 23.53
CA THR A 112 -6.06 -10.13 22.91
C THR A 112 -5.38 -9.58 21.65
N ALA A 113 -4.06 -9.59 21.69
CA ALA A 113 -3.20 -9.17 20.59
C ALA A 113 -3.53 -10.02 19.35
N ALA A 114 -4.06 -9.39 18.30
CA ALA A 114 -3.95 -9.96 16.97
C ALA A 114 -2.50 -9.77 16.55
N SER A 115 -1.74 -10.85 16.57
CA SER A 115 -0.36 -10.91 16.10
C SER A 115 -0.31 -10.39 14.66
N THR A 116 0.45 -9.32 14.44
CA THR A 116 1.07 -9.04 13.14
C THR A 116 1.62 -10.36 12.60
N PRO A 117 1.34 -10.75 11.35
CA PRO A 117 1.93 -11.96 10.81
C PRO A 117 3.44 -11.87 11.02
N ALA A 118 4.01 -12.90 11.65
CA ALA A 118 5.40 -12.90 12.06
C ALA A 118 6.27 -12.60 10.83
N ARG A 119 6.87 -11.41 10.84
CA ARG A 119 7.87 -10.96 9.88
C ARG A 119 8.89 -12.07 9.71
N ARG A 120 9.14 -12.53 8.49
CA ARG A 120 10.19 -13.51 8.27
C ARG A 120 11.53 -12.81 8.50
N ASP A 121 12.22 -13.23 9.56
CA ASP A 121 13.61 -12.84 9.77
C ASP A 121 14.50 -13.61 8.78
N ASP A 122 14.56 -13.11 7.55
CA ASP A 122 15.53 -13.58 6.56
C ASP A 122 16.78 -12.71 6.68
N PRO A 123 17.96 -13.32 6.97
CA PRO A 123 19.19 -12.54 7.16
C PRO A 123 19.66 -11.78 5.92
N ARG A 124 19.08 -12.07 4.75
CA ARG A 124 19.35 -11.34 3.51
C ARG A 124 18.47 -10.09 3.36
N ALA A 125 17.39 -9.98 4.15
CA ALA A 125 16.51 -8.83 4.06
C ALA A 125 17.23 -7.59 4.58
N PRO A 126 17.18 -6.45 3.84
CA PRO A 126 17.83 -5.23 4.29
C PRO A 126 17.18 -4.69 5.57
N ALA A 127 17.93 -3.87 6.30
CA ALA A 127 17.38 -3.09 7.41
C ALA A 127 16.48 -1.96 6.90
N GLY A 128 15.60 -1.44 7.76
CA GLY A 128 14.68 -0.35 7.43
C GLY A 128 13.27 -0.85 7.10
N PHE A 129 12.39 0.09 6.73
CA PHE A 129 11.04 -0.19 6.26
C PHE A 129 11.06 -0.69 4.82
N ARG A 130 10.74 -1.95 4.63
CA ARG A 130 10.86 -2.66 3.34
C ARG A 130 9.55 -2.58 2.57
N TYR A 131 9.56 -1.82 1.49
CA TYR A 131 8.41 -1.60 0.64
C TYR A 131 8.55 -2.35 -0.69
N ALA A 132 7.81 -3.42 -0.86
CA ALA A 132 7.85 -4.21 -2.08
C ALA A 132 7.05 -3.55 -3.19
N VAL A 133 7.66 -3.35 -4.38
CA VAL A 133 6.93 -2.89 -5.57
C VAL A 133 6.96 -3.97 -6.63
N THR A 134 5.79 -4.41 -7.06
CA THR A 134 5.64 -5.44 -8.10
C THR A 134 4.34 -5.21 -8.87
N GLY A 135 4.11 -5.98 -9.94
CA GLY A 135 2.91 -5.79 -10.73
C GLY A 135 2.73 -6.85 -11.82
N THR A 136 1.61 -6.77 -12.52
CA THR A 136 1.31 -7.63 -13.67
C THR A 136 2.20 -7.26 -14.87
N ARG A 137 2.57 -8.26 -15.67
CA ARG A 137 3.53 -8.07 -16.78
C ARG A 137 3.02 -7.17 -17.88
N HIS A 138 1.73 -7.18 -18.14
CA HIS A 138 1.13 -6.53 -19.29
C HIS A 138 0.31 -5.34 -18.81
N LEU A 139 0.89 -4.17 -18.98
CA LEU A 139 0.20 -2.89 -18.97
C LEU A 139 0.26 -2.31 -20.37
N ASP A 140 -0.83 -1.74 -20.88
CA ASP A 140 -0.80 -0.98 -22.10
C ASP A 140 -0.04 0.36 -21.96
N ALA A 141 0.22 1.05 -23.05
CA ALA A 141 1.03 2.28 -23.03
C ALA A 141 0.39 3.40 -22.20
N ARG A 142 -0.96 3.48 -22.12
CA ARG A 142 -1.69 4.44 -21.31
C ARG A 142 -1.53 4.11 -19.82
N ALA A 143 -1.76 2.85 -19.45
CA ALA A 143 -1.59 2.36 -18.10
C ALA A 143 -0.14 2.52 -17.61
N LEU A 144 0.86 2.28 -18.47
CA LEU A 144 2.26 2.53 -18.15
C LEU A 144 2.52 4.01 -17.82
N GLY A 145 1.98 4.94 -18.60
CA GLY A 145 2.10 6.38 -18.33
C GLY A 145 1.44 6.78 -17.01
N ALA A 146 0.23 6.27 -16.75
CA ALA A 146 -0.48 6.49 -15.50
C ALA A 146 0.26 5.88 -14.29
N ALA A 147 0.78 4.65 -14.44
CA ALA A 147 1.60 4.00 -13.42
C ALA A 147 2.80 4.87 -13.02
N ARG A 148 3.57 5.37 -14.01
CA ARG A 148 4.72 6.22 -13.74
C ARG A 148 4.34 7.48 -12.96
N ALA A 149 3.25 8.14 -13.35
CA ALA A 149 2.77 9.35 -12.69
C ALA A 149 2.36 9.09 -11.23
N GLN A 150 1.71 7.96 -10.95
CA GLN A 150 1.33 7.56 -9.60
C GLN A 150 2.55 7.13 -8.76
N LEU A 151 3.44 6.31 -9.32
CA LEU A 151 4.67 5.91 -8.65
C LEU A 151 5.52 7.12 -8.23
N ALA A 152 5.62 8.15 -9.09
CA ALA A 152 6.36 9.37 -8.82
C ALA A 152 5.77 10.20 -7.66
N LYS A 153 4.51 9.99 -7.30
CA LYS A 153 3.87 10.60 -6.13
C LYS A 153 3.97 9.70 -4.90
N ILE A 154 3.67 8.41 -5.07
CA ILE A 154 3.55 7.46 -3.96
C ILE A 154 4.90 7.17 -3.32
N LEU A 155 5.94 6.89 -4.10
CA LEU A 155 7.22 6.45 -3.54
C LEU A 155 7.93 7.53 -2.71
N PRO A 156 8.02 8.81 -3.14
CA PRO A 156 8.57 9.87 -2.28
C PRO A 156 7.71 10.12 -1.03
N ALA A 157 6.38 10.06 -1.15
CA ALA A 157 5.49 10.22 0.00
C ALA A 157 5.70 9.10 1.03
N GLN A 158 5.92 7.85 0.60
CA GLN A 158 6.26 6.75 1.53
C GLN A 158 7.57 7.01 2.28
N GLN A 159 8.55 7.68 1.67
CA GLN A 159 9.79 8.04 2.36
C GLN A 159 9.58 9.11 3.44
N GLU A 160 8.62 10.00 3.27
CA GLU A 160 8.28 10.99 4.30
C GLU A 160 7.73 10.33 5.56
N PHE A 161 6.94 9.25 5.40
CA PHE A 161 6.42 8.45 6.52
C PHE A 161 7.44 7.47 7.09
N HIS A 162 8.33 6.96 6.24
CA HIS A 162 9.35 5.98 6.60
C HIS A 162 10.72 6.49 6.18
N PRO A 163 11.42 7.27 7.00
CA PRO A 163 12.72 7.86 6.64
C PRO A 163 13.79 6.81 6.28
N ASP A 164 13.63 5.58 6.75
CA ASP A 164 14.47 4.41 6.46
C ASP A 164 13.88 3.49 5.38
N LEU A 165 13.04 4.04 4.49
CA LEU A 165 12.41 3.31 3.39
C LEU A 165 13.42 2.62 2.48
N VAL A 166 13.20 1.34 2.22
CA VAL A 166 13.94 0.53 1.25
C VAL A 166 12.97 -0.07 0.24
N VAL A 167 13.11 0.28 -1.01
CA VAL A 167 12.25 -0.22 -2.10
C VAL A 167 12.78 -1.55 -2.60
N LEU A 168 12.00 -2.62 -2.46
CA LEU A 168 12.33 -3.99 -2.91
C LEU A 168 11.60 -4.30 -4.22
N LEU A 169 12.33 -4.70 -5.27
CA LEU A 169 11.73 -5.03 -6.56
C LEU A 169 12.62 -5.96 -7.39
N GLY A 170 12.09 -6.53 -8.47
CA GLY A 170 12.78 -7.56 -9.27
C GLY A 170 13.39 -7.08 -10.56
N LEU A 171 13.26 -5.83 -10.95
CA LEU A 171 13.72 -5.22 -12.21
C LEU A 171 13.10 -5.83 -13.49
N ARG A 172 12.04 -6.61 -13.40
CA ARG A 172 11.38 -7.14 -14.62
C ARG A 172 10.82 -6.00 -15.47
N PRO A 173 10.87 -6.14 -16.82
CA PRO A 173 10.22 -5.18 -17.72
C PRO A 173 8.75 -4.92 -17.34
N GLY A 174 8.34 -3.68 -17.39
CA GLY A 174 7.02 -3.22 -16.96
C GLY A 174 7.03 -2.50 -15.61
N PRO A 175 6.06 -2.74 -14.72
CA PRO A 175 5.92 -2.01 -13.46
C PRO A 175 7.15 -2.00 -12.57
N GLU A 176 7.85 -3.14 -12.43
CA GLU A 176 9.03 -3.23 -11.55
C GLU A 176 10.19 -2.37 -12.07
N ALA A 177 10.51 -2.45 -13.38
CA ALA A 177 11.57 -1.63 -13.98
C ALA A 177 11.23 -0.13 -13.89
N MET A 178 9.96 0.22 -14.15
CA MET A 178 9.48 1.60 -14.03
C MET A 178 9.56 2.10 -12.59
N ALA A 179 9.16 1.29 -11.61
CA ALA A 179 9.27 1.65 -10.20
C ALA A 179 10.72 1.85 -9.76
N ALA A 180 11.64 1.02 -10.28
CA ALA A 180 13.08 1.20 -10.04
C ALA A 180 13.59 2.54 -10.59
N GLU A 181 13.21 2.89 -11.82
CA GLU A 181 13.57 4.19 -12.41
C GLU A 181 13.09 5.35 -11.54
N VAL A 182 11.79 5.34 -11.18
CA VAL A 182 11.18 6.40 -10.37
C VAL A 182 11.80 6.48 -8.98
N ALA A 183 12.04 5.36 -8.32
CA ALA A 183 12.67 5.33 -7.01
C ALA A 183 14.09 5.89 -7.04
N LEU A 184 14.89 5.47 -8.03
CA LEU A 184 16.25 5.97 -8.23
C LEU A 184 16.30 7.46 -8.61
N GLU A 185 15.34 7.94 -9.42
CA GLU A 185 15.19 9.37 -9.74
C GLU A 185 14.83 10.21 -8.51
N ALA A 186 14.06 9.64 -7.59
CA ALA A 186 13.69 10.26 -6.32
C ALA A 186 14.77 10.16 -5.22
N GLY A 187 15.88 9.47 -5.49
CA GLY A 187 16.98 9.29 -4.52
C GLY A 187 16.66 8.30 -3.40
N LEU A 188 15.70 7.39 -3.62
CA LEU A 188 15.34 6.35 -2.67
C LEU A 188 16.35 5.20 -2.68
N THR A 189 16.49 4.51 -1.55
CA THR A 189 17.27 3.27 -1.48
C THR A 189 16.53 2.14 -2.21
N VAL A 190 17.16 1.57 -3.23
CA VAL A 190 16.59 0.53 -4.09
C VAL A 190 17.40 -0.75 -3.98
N VAL A 191 16.72 -1.85 -3.62
CA VAL A 191 17.31 -3.18 -3.55
C VAL A 191 16.68 -4.10 -4.60
N ALA A 192 17.50 -4.60 -5.52
CA ALA A 192 17.07 -5.55 -6.54
C ALA A 192 17.02 -6.97 -5.96
N VAL A 193 15.87 -7.62 -6.05
CA VAL A 193 15.69 -9.01 -5.62
C VAL A 193 15.57 -9.91 -6.83
N LEU A 194 16.64 -10.63 -7.14
CA LEU A 194 16.75 -11.49 -8.31
C LEU A 194 16.43 -12.95 -7.97
N PRO A 195 15.67 -13.64 -8.81
CA PRO A 195 15.32 -15.05 -8.58
C PRO A 195 16.54 -15.98 -8.69
N TRP A 196 17.46 -15.70 -9.61
CA TRP A 196 18.74 -16.42 -9.84
C TRP A 196 19.78 -15.44 -10.42
N PRO A 197 21.06 -15.84 -10.51
CA PRO A 197 22.09 -15.02 -11.17
C PRO A 197 21.73 -14.76 -12.64
N ASP A 198 21.96 -13.54 -13.10
CA ASP A 198 21.79 -13.12 -14.50
C ASP A 198 20.41 -13.41 -15.14
N PRO A 199 19.27 -13.06 -14.48
CA PRO A 199 17.94 -13.35 -15.01
C PRO A 199 17.67 -12.63 -16.33
N GLN A 200 18.40 -11.54 -16.63
CA GLN A 200 18.30 -10.78 -17.88
C GLN A 200 18.68 -11.60 -19.11
N THR A 201 19.42 -12.70 -18.97
CA THR A 201 19.77 -13.57 -20.10
C THR A 201 18.55 -14.17 -20.79
N THR A 202 17.42 -14.27 -20.08
CA THR A 202 16.14 -14.74 -20.62
C THR A 202 15.30 -13.65 -21.27
N LEU A 203 15.71 -12.38 -21.21
CA LEU A 203 14.99 -11.23 -21.74
C LEU A 203 15.35 -10.97 -23.21
N ARG A 204 14.50 -10.22 -23.91
CA ARG A 204 14.78 -9.67 -25.22
C ARG A 204 15.93 -8.66 -25.14
N SER A 205 16.62 -8.40 -26.25
CA SER A 205 17.83 -7.54 -26.28
C SER A 205 17.59 -6.16 -25.65
N ALA A 206 16.54 -5.45 -26.06
CA ALA A 206 16.23 -4.12 -25.54
C ALA A 206 15.93 -4.13 -24.02
N ASP A 207 15.18 -5.14 -23.56
CA ASP A 207 14.84 -5.31 -22.14
C ASP A 207 16.08 -5.67 -21.31
N ARG A 208 17.00 -6.45 -21.89
CA ARG A 208 18.27 -6.83 -21.26
C ARG A 208 19.16 -5.63 -21.01
N GLU A 209 19.27 -4.72 -21.97
CA GLU A 209 20.05 -3.48 -21.83
C GLU A 209 19.44 -2.57 -20.75
N ALA A 210 18.10 -2.40 -20.76
CA ALA A 210 17.38 -1.64 -19.74
C ALA A 210 17.60 -2.22 -18.34
N PHE A 211 17.45 -3.54 -18.20
CA PHE A 211 17.74 -4.26 -16.96
C PHE A 211 19.17 -4.03 -16.47
N GLY A 212 20.17 -4.14 -17.36
CA GLY A 212 21.58 -3.92 -17.01
C GLY A 212 21.84 -2.50 -16.54
N ARG A 213 21.23 -1.49 -17.18
CA ARG A 213 21.34 -0.09 -16.75
C ARG A 213 20.73 0.13 -15.36
N LEU A 214 19.59 -0.49 -15.05
CA LEU A 214 18.97 -0.40 -13.74
C LEU A 214 19.80 -1.13 -12.68
N LEU A 215 20.23 -2.34 -12.97
CA LEU A 215 21.01 -3.15 -12.04
C LEU A 215 22.33 -2.47 -11.64
N ALA A 216 22.94 -1.70 -12.54
CA ALA A 216 24.15 -0.94 -12.26
C ALA A 216 23.92 0.31 -11.36
N ARG A 217 22.66 0.68 -11.11
CA ARG A 217 22.27 1.88 -10.35
C ARG A 217 21.63 1.57 -9.00
N VAL A 218 21.16 0.36 -8.78
CA VAL A 218 20.57 -0.02 -7.48
C VAL A 218 21.62 -0.09 -6.39
N ASP A 219 21.21 0.17 -5.16
CA ASP A 219 22.13 0.23 -4.01
C ASP A 219 22.60 -1.17 -3.58
N GLU A 220 21.74 -2.18 -3.72
CA GLU A 220 22.05 -3.56 -3.33
C GLU A 220 21.34 -4.56 -4.25
N THR A 221 21.91 -5.76 -4.35
CA THR A 221 21.32 -6.88 -5.10
C THR A 221 21.27 -8.14 -4.24
N ILE A 222 20.09 -8.69 -4.09
CA ILE A 222 19.83 -9.97 -3.40
C ILE A 222 19.54 -11.04 -4.44
N VAL A 223 20.30 -12.11 -4.46
CA VAL A 223 20.07 -13.26 -5.35
C VAL A 223 19.54 -14.44 -4.51
N LEU A 224 18.36 -14.96 -4.84
CA LEU A 224 17.68 -15.95 -4.01
C LEU A 224 18.16 -17.38 -4.27
N GLU A 225 18.40 -17.73 -5.53
CA GLU A 225 18.85 -19.07 -5.93
C GLU A 225 20.28 -19.05 -6.47
N ARG A 226 21.01 -20.15 -6.31
CA ARG A 226 22.42 -20.22 -6.70
C ARG A 226 22.64 -20.33 -8.21
N SER A 227 21.62 -20.83 -8.94
CA SER A 227 21.72 -21.10 -10.38
C SER A 227 20.38 -20.89 -11.08
N GLN A 228 20.45 -20.57 -12.37
CA GLN A 228 19.28 -20.46 -13.23
C GLN A 228 18.66 -21.83 -13.47
N PRO A 229 17.34 -22.02 -13.31
CA PRO A 229 16.63 -23.22 -13.71
C PRO A 229 16.70 -23.46 -15.22
N THR A 230 16.87 -24.73 -15.63
CA THR A 230 17.11 -25.08 -17.02
C THR A 230 15.85 -25.04 -17.90
N ASP A 231 14.68 -25.30 -17.32
CA ASP A 231 13.40 -25.35 -18.01
C ASP A 231 12.50 -24.15 -17.68
N ALA A 232 11.39 -24.02 -18.42
CA ALA A 232 10.46 -22.91 -18.27
C ALA A 232 9.68 -23.00 -16.94
N ASP A 233 9.31 -24.19 -16.52
CA ASP A 233 8.52 -24.40 -15.29
C ASP A 233 9.37 -24.11 -14.05
N GLY A 234 10.60 -24.54 -14.02
CA GLY A 234 11.54 -24.19 -12.95
C GLY A 234 11.77 -22.69 -12.84
N ARG A 235 11.90 -22.00 -13.98
CA ARG A 235 12.00 -20.52 -13.99
C ARG A 235 10.73 -19.84 -13.46
N ALA A 236 9.54 -20.32 -13.84
CA ALA A 236 8.28 -19.83 -13.33
C ALA A 236 8.15 -20.02 -11.81
N GLN A 237 8.56 -21.20 -11.32
CA GLN A 237 8.59 -21.51 -9.88
C GLN A 237 9.60 -20.63 -9.12
N ALA A 238 10.78 -20.40 -9.68
CA ALA A 238 11.78 -19.51 -9.07
C ALA A 238 11.28 -18.06 -8.95
N LEU A 239 10.60 -17.56 -9.99
CA LEU A 239 9.92 -16.26 -9.93
C LEU A 239 8.82 -16.23 -8.85
N ALA A 240 8.01 -17.29 -8.77
CA ALA A 240 6.98 -17.39 -7.74
C ALA A 240 7.56 -17.43 -6.31
N ARG A 241 8.72 -18.12 -6.12
CA ARG A 241 9.44 -18.13 -4.83
C ARG A 241 10.00 -16.73 -4.49
N ARG A 242 10.53 -16.00 -5.49
CA ARG A 242 10.97 -14.61 -5.31
C ARG A 242 9.81 -13.74 -4.84
N ASP A 243 8.67 -13.79 -5.52
CA ASP A 243 7.49 -13.00 -5.15
C ASP A 243 6.96 -13.38 -3.76
N SER A 244 7.05 -14.66 -3.38
CA SER A 244 6.71 -15.14 -2.03
C SER A 244 7.72 -14.68 -0.98
N TRP A 245 8.99 -14.56 -1.35
CA TRP A 245 10.02 -14.01 -0.47
C TRP A 245 9.77 -12.52 -0.24
N LEU A 246 9.52 -11.74 -1.29
CA LEU A 246 9.15 -10.32 -1.20
C LEU A 246 7.96 -10.13 -0.25
N ALA A 247 6.86 -10.86 -0.46
CA ALA A 247 5.68 -10.80 0.39
C ALA A 247 5.95 -11.25 1.84
N GLY A 248 6.96 -12.08 2.07
CA GLY A 248 7.32 -12.56 3.40
C GLY A 248 8.21 -11.64 4.20
N VAL A 249 9.00 -10.77 3.55
CA VAL A 249 9.94 -9.88 4.22
C VAL A 249 9.52 -8.41 4.18
N ALA A 250 8.61 -8.03 3.29
CA ALA A 250 8.13 -6.66 3.16
C ALA A 250 7.29 -6.25 4.36
N ASP A 251 7.40 -4.99 4.72
CA ASP A 251 6.57 -4.32 5.72
C ASP A 251 5.35 -3.68 5.06
N GLY A 252 5.47 -3.27 3.79
CA GLY A 252 4.39 -2.79 2.93
C GLY A 252 4.58 -3.17 1.47
N ALA A 253 3.56 -3.01 0.63
CA ALA A 253 3.67 -3.32 -0.79
C ALA A 253 2.81 -2.41 -1.68
N LEU A 254 3.31 -2.10 -2.87
CA LEU A 254 2.58 -1.46 -3.96
C LEU A 254 2.44 -2.44 -5.12
N LEU A 255 1.22 -2.81 -5.41
CA LEU A 255 0.87 -3.75 -6.48
C LEU A 255 0.30 -2.97 -7.66
N VAL A 256 1.00 -2.96 -8.78
CA VAL A 256 0.58 -2.26 -10.01
C VAL A 256 -0.05 -3.25 -10.97
N ARG A 257 -1.31 -3.05 -11.34
CA ARG A 257 -2.05 -3.95 -12.24
C ARG A 257 -3.00 -3.21 -13.17
N GLN A 258 -3.46 -3.90 -14.20
CA GLN A 258 -4.51 -3.42 -15.08
C GLN A 258 -5.60 -4.49 -15.17
N GLY A 259 -6.72 -4.24 -14.49
CA GLY A 259 -7.88 -5.12 -14.47
C GLY A 259 -7.72 -6.42 -13.66
N ASP A 260 -8.78 -7.22 -13.71
CA ASP A 260 -8.90 -8.46 -12.93
C ASP A 260 -8.50 -9.69 -13.78
N SER A 261 -7.20 -9.93 -13.88
CA SER A 261 -6.63 -11.14 -14.51
C SER A 261 -6.34 -12.23 -13.47
N SER A 262 -6.05 -13.45 -13.96
CA SER A 262 -5.57 -14.54 -13.08
C SER A 262 -4.23 -14.18 -12.42
N GLU A 263 -3.37 -13.44 -13.13
CA GLU A 263 -2.10 -12.92 -12.62
C GLU A 263 -2.35 -11.87 -11.52
N SER A 264 -3.27 -10.93 -11.74
CA SER A 264 -3.66 -9.91 -10.74
C SER A 264 -4.16 -10.57 -9.44
N ARG A 265 -5.08 -11.54 -9.56
CA ARG A 265 -5.61 -12.26 -8.40
C ARG A 265 -4.55 -13.07 -7.66
N ALA A 266 -3.61 -13.68 -8.38
CA ALA A 266 -2.51 -14.42 -7.77
C ALA A 266 -1.57 -13.50 -7.01
N LEU A 267 -1.29 -12.31 -7.56
CA LEU A 267 -0.47 -11.29 -6.94
C LEU A 267 -1.11 -10.78 -5.64
N LEU A 268 -2.38 -10.35 -5.70
CA LEU A 268 -3.13 -9.88 -4.53
C LEU A 268 -3.18 -10.92 -3.41
N ARG A 269 -3.47 -12.20 -3.74
CA ARG A 269 -3.46 -13.26 -2.73
C ARG A 269 -2.11 -13.45 -2.07
N ARG A 270 -1.01 -13.28 -2.80
CA ARG A 270 0.35 -13.48 -2.27
C ARG A 270 0.71 -12.43 -1.24
N PHE A 271 0.29 -11.19 -1.45
CA PHE A 271 0.55 -10.08 -0.55
C PHE A 271 -0.58 -9.85 0.49
N ALA A 272 -1.66 -10.62 0.45
CA ALA A 272 -2.80 -10.47 1.37
C ALA A 272 -2.41 -10.54 2.87
N GLY A 273 -1.31 -11.23 3.20
CA GLY A 273 -0.80 -11.31 4.57
C GLY A 273 -0.27 -10.00 5.15
N LEU A 274 0.03 -9.00 4.32
CA LEU A 274 0.41 -7.65 4.76
C LEU A 274 -0.80 -6.78 5.13
N GLY A 275 -2.03 -7.24 4.86
CA GLY A 275 -3.26 -6.55 5.22
C GLY A 275 -3.34 -5.14 4.65
N ALA A 276 -3.49 -4.16 5.52
CA ALA A 276 -3.63 -2.76 5.16
C ALA A 276 -2.37 -2.13 4.54
N GLU A 277 -1.22 -2.73 4.69
CA GLU A 277 0.05 -2.25 4.12
C GLU A 277 0.23 -2.59 2.62
N VAL A 278 -0.84 -3.05 1.95
CA VAL A 278 -0.85 -3.32 0.51
C VAL A 278 -1.62 -2.25 -0.24
N TRP A 279 -0.92 -1.50 -1.08
CA TRP A 279 -1.53 -0.57 -2.04
C TRP A 279 -1.79 -1.29 -3.35
N ASP A 280 -3.05 -1.35 -3.74
CA ASP A 280 -3.50 -1.95 -5.00
C ASP A 280 -3.80 -0.86 -6.03
N LEU A 281 -2.84 -0.57 -6.90
CA LEU A 281 -2.98 0.38 -7.99
C LEU A 281 -3.57 -0.33 -9.22
N ASP A 282 -4.89 -0.33 -9.35
CA ASP A 282 -5.59 -0.83 -10.53
C ASP A 282 -5.80 0.27 -11.57
N LEU A 283 -5.09 0.17 -12.67
CA LEU A 283 -5.10 1.13 -13.78
C LEU A 283 -6.20 0.87 -14.82
N ALA A 284 -7.07 -0.11 -14.60
CA ALA A 284 -8.24 -0.36 -15.47
C ALA A 284 -9.43 0.52 -15.12
N ALA A 285 -9.45 1.16 -13.97
CA ALA A 285 -10.62 1.85 -13.41
C ALA A 285 -10.89 3.25 -13.98
N GLU A 286 -10.08 3.74 -14.90
CA GLU A 286 -10.29 5.03 -15.58
C GLU A 286 -10.86 4.83 -17.01
N GLN A 287 -12.15 4.51 -17.10
CA GLN A 287 -12.96 4.69 -18.31
C GLN A 287 -14.09 5.67 -18.06
#